data_936c3e994146c7b4efdef41f726066c4
#
_entry.id   936c3e994146c7b4efdef41f726066c4
#
_cell.length_a   1.000
_cell.length_b   1.000
_cell.length_c   1.000
_cell.angle_alpha   90.00
_cell.angle_beta   90.00
_cell.angle_gamma   90.00
#
_symmetry.space_group_name_H-M   'P 1'
#
loop_
_entity.id
_entity.type
_entity.pdbx_description
1 polymer ?
#
loop_
_entity_poly.entity_id
_entity_poly.type
_entity_poly.pdbx_seq_one_letter_code
_entity_poly.pdbx_strand_id
1 'polypeptide(L)'
;MRVRQILGLLESQGEWVNRSCTRDRILFGDDQKDVNKVVVCWVATKEIIQYAIEHDVHFIITHENAFYMASTSLPTAVYKAQKEKEALLEKHDITLYRCHDLWDLYPEYGVRDCWAKVLDLKFEESHDYSFLRFANDVNMTVEELAHHIVKQIKPYYQYGIEVIGNKNKKINRLGIGTGACTDVFQMSEHGVDACLVSDDGINNWTAVQWAMDNDLPLIVINHMTCEAPGIECLTKYLNEQLQEVSFTYVPNKYGIYH
;
A
#
# COMPACT_ATOMS: atom_id res chain seq x y z
N MET A 1 12.09 -2.10 24.15
CA MET A 1 11.74 -0.71 23.77
C MET A 1 10.24 -0.55 23.86
N ARG A 2 9.74 0.60 24.33
CA ARG A 2 8.28 0.83 24.37
C ARG A 2 7.70 1.11 23.00
N VAL A 3 6.47 0.65 22.74
CA VAL A 3 5.73 0.94 21.51
C VAL A 3 5.72 2.44 21.21
N ARG A 4 5.43 3.29 22.18
CA ARG A 4 5.44 4.76 22.05
C ARG A 4 6.77 5.34 21.53
N GLN A 5 7.92 4.70 21.80
CA GLN A 5 9.21 5.17 21.28
C GLN A 5 9.35 4.85 19.80
N ILE A 6 8.83 3.70 19.34
CA ILE A 6 8.78 3.34 17.93
C ILE A 6 7.85 4.30 17.19
N LEU A 7 6.67 4.58 17.75
CA LEU A 7 5.73 5.54 17.17
C LEU A 7 6.34 6.95 17.12
N GLY A 8 7.04 7.38 18.17
CA GLY A 8 7.72 8.67 18.22
C GLY A 8 8.76 8.84 17.11
N LEU A 9 9.51 7.79 16.74
CA LEU A 9 10.42 7.81 15.60
C LEU A 9 9.64 8.03 14.28
N LEU A 10 8.59 7.25 14.05
CA LEU A 10 7.78 7.36 12.84
C LEU A 10 7.13 8.75 12.73
N GLU A 11 6.57 9.25 13.83
CA GLU A 11 5.84 10.51 13.87
C GLU A 11 6.73 11.76 13.97
N SER A 12 8.04 11.58 14.18
CA SER A 12 9.02 12.70 14.24
C SER A 12 9.13 13.44 12.92
N GLN A 13 8.78 12.80 11.83
CA GLN A 13 8.64 13.37 10.50
C GLN A 13 7.17 13.34 10.07
N GLY A 14 6.84 13.81 8.90
CA GLY A 14 5.48 13.76 8.37
C GLY A 14 4.82 15.14 8.28
N GLU A 15 5.57 16.14 7.82
CA GLU A 15 5.04 17.47 7.53
C GLU A 15 3.94 17.47 6.45
N TRP A 16 3.91 16.41 5.62
CA TRP A 16 2.85 16.16 4.64
C TRP A 16 1.55 15.59 5.25
N VAL A 17 1.59 15.16 6.51
CA VAL A 17 0.44 14.52 7.17
C VAL A 17 -0.47 15.57 7.80
N ASN A 18 -1.73 15.57 7.41
CA ASN A 18 -2.75 16.36 8.11
C ASN A 18 -3.12 15.68 9.45
N ARG A 19 -2.49 16.13 10.53
CA ARG A 19 -2.65 15.57 11.88
C ARG A 19 -4.08 15.66 12.43
N SER A 20 -4.94 16.51 11.86
CA SER A 20 -6.32 16.66 12.34
C SER A 20 -7.25 15.55 11.85
N CYS A 21 -6.87 14.83 10.79
CA CYS A 21 -7.68 13.79 10.19
C CYS A 21 -6.88 12.56 9.72
N THR A 22 -5.65 12.39 10.22
CA THR A 22 -4.80 11.26 9.83
C THR A 22 -5.42 9.90 10.19
N ARG A 23 -5.10 8.92 9.34
CA ARG A 23 -5.40 7.51 9.56
C ARG A 23 -4.40 6.83 10.48
N ASP A 24 -3.22 7.46 10.72
CA ASP A 24 -2.17 6.94 11.59
C ASP A 24 -2.63 6.97 13.05
N ARG A 25 -2.79 5.80 13.65
CA ARG A 25 -3.28 5.68 15.03
C ARG A 25 -3.18 4.25 15.58
N ILE A 26 -3.22 4.12 16.89
CA ILE A 26 -3.47 2.84 17.53
C ILE A 26 -4.92 2.43 17.24
N LEU A 27 -5.08 1.25 16.62
CA LEU A 27 -6.39 0.66 16.35
C LEU A 27 -6.86 -0.23 17.51
N PHE A 28 -5.92 -0.84 18.26
CA PHE A 28 -6.21 -1.71 19.39
C PHE A 28 -5.01 -1.74 20.37
N GLY A 29 -5.27 -1.93 21.65
CA GLY A 29 -4.23 -1.96 22.68
C GLY A 29 -3.71 -0.58 23.05
N ASP A 30 -2.50 -0.51 23.58
CA ASP A 30 -1.87 0.72 24.05
C ASP A 30 -0.38 0.83 23.68
N ASP A 31 0.20 2.00 23.88
CA ASP A 31 1.58 2.33 23.51
C ASP A 31 2.61 2.19 24.64
N GLN A 32 2.20 1.78 25.84
CA GLN A 32 3.09 1.71 27.01
C GLN A 32 3.86 0.38 27.10
N LYS A 33 3.46 -0.59 26.34
CA LYS A 33 4.02 -1.94 26.28
C LYS A 33 5.48 -1.94 25.81
N ASP A 34 6.32 -2.74 26.47
CA ASP A 34 7.67 -3.03 26.00
C ASP A 34 7.66 -4.17 25.00
N VAL A 35 8.33 -3.98 23.86
CA VAL A 35 8.44 -4.96 22.78
C VAL A 35 9.87 -5.08 22.27
N ASN A 36 10.22 -6.26 21.78
CA ASN A 36 11.49 -6.57 21.14
C ASN A 36 11.32 -7.21 19.76
N LYS A 37 10.09 -7.59 19.41
CA LYS A 37 9.68 -8.09 18.10
C LYS A 37 8.45 -7.37 17.62
N VAL A 38 8.40 -7.04 16.35
CA VAL A 38 7.28 -6.35 15.70
C VAL A 38 7.00 -7.01 14.35
N VAL A 39 5.74 -7.28 14.07
CA VAL A 39 5.27 -7.65 12.73
C VAL A 39 4.86 -6.40 11.98
N VAL A 40 5.28 -6.30 10.73
CA VAL A 40 4.85 -5.25 9.79
C VAL A 40 4.13 -5.93 8.62
N CYS A 41 2.95 -5.43 8.25
CA CYS A 41 2.14 -6.01 7.18
C CYS A 41 1.32 -4.93 6.46
N TRP A 42 0.82 -5.27 5.27
CA TRP A 42 -0.09 -4.37 4.55
C TRP A 42 -1.44 -4.26 5.27
N VAL A 43 -2.08 -5.39 5.58
CA VAL A 43 -3.30 -5.44 6.41
C VAL A 43 -3.23 -6.58 7.42
N ALA A 44 -3.50 -6.30 8.70
CA ALA A 44 -3.49 -7.31 9.75
C ALA A 44 -4.76 -8.21 9.65
N THR A 45 -4.67 -9.25 8.80
CA THR A 45 -5.68 -10.32 8.71
C THR A 45 -5.61 -11.24 9.93
N LYS A 46 -6.59 -12.14 10.10
CA LYS A 46 -6.52 -13.17 11.14
C LYS A 46 -5.29 -14.07 11.00
N GLU A 47 -4.85 -14.34 9.76
CA GLU A 47 -3.62 -15.11 9.48
C GLU A 47 -2.38 -14.38 10.01
N ILE A 48 -2.26 -13.07 9.77
CA ILE A 48 -1.15 -12.25 10.29
C ILE A 48 -1.17 -12.19 11.82
N ILE A 49 -2.36 -12.04 12.43
CA ILE A 49 -2.49 -12.06 13.89
C ILE A 49 -2.08 -13.44 14.45
N GLN A 50 -2.48 -14.51 13.80
CA GLN A 50 -2.10 -15.88 14.19
C GLN A 50 -0.58 -16.07 14.07
N TYR A 51 0.05 -15.58 13.01
CA TYR A 51 1.50 -15.56 12.88
C TYR A 51 2.17 -14.82 14.06
N ALA A 52 1.65 -13.65 14.43
CA ALA A 52 2.19 -12.89 15.57
C ALA A 52 2.08 -13.69 16.89
N ILE A 53 0.96 -14.38 17.12
CA ILE A 53 0.75 -15.25 18.28
C ILE A 53 1.78 -16.38 18.31
N GLU A 54 1.98 -17.08 17.20
CA GLU A 54 2.90 -18.23 17.09
C GLU A 54 4.36 -17.85 17.29
N HIS A 55 4.73 -16.57 17.02
CA HIS A 55 6.09 -16.06 17.14
C HIS A 55 6.31 -15.19 18.39
N ASP A 56 5.33 -15.15 19.30
CA ASP A 56 5.38 -14.35 20.52
C ASP A 56 5.64 -12.86 20.24
N VAL A 57 4.84 -12.28 19.31
CA VAL A 57 4.89 -10.88 18.91
C VAL A 57 3.68 -10.15 19.47
N HIS A 58 3.93 -9.07 20.22
CA HIS A 58 2.90 -8.29 20.91
C HIS A 58 2.65 -6.92 20.29
N PHE A 59 3.27 -6.62 19.14
CA PHE A 59 3.02 -5.39 18.41
C PHE A 59 3.00 -5.63 16.91
N ILE A 60 1.93 -5.16 16.25
CA ILE A 60 1.76 -5.23 14.81
C ILE A 60 1.62 -3.81 14.26
N ILE A 61 2.40 -3.48 13.24
CA ILE A 61 2.22 -2.28 12.41
C ILE A 61 1.53 -2.72 11.14
N THR A 62 0.35 -2.16 10.88
CA THR A 62 -0.44 -2.41 9.66
C THR A 62 -0.58 -1.13 8.85
N HIS A 63 -0.50 -1.21 7.55
CA HIS A 63 -0.73 -0.04 6.68
C HIS A 63 -2.22 0.22 6.52
N GLU A 64 -2.97 -0.77 6.10
CA GLU A 64 -4.41 -0.66 5.96
C GLU A 64 -5.18 -0.95 7.24
N ASN A 65 -6.45 -0.51 7.26
CA ASN A 65 -7.31 -0.71 8.42
C ASN A 65 -7.58 -2.20 8.64
N ALA A 66 -7.12 -2.73 9.77
CA ALA A 66 -7.32 -4.12 10.14
C ALA A 66 -8.78 -4.46 10.49
N PHE A 67 -9.57 -3.46 10.84
CA PHE A 67 -10.99 -3.61 11.12
C PHE A 67 -11.79 -3.17 9.90
N TYR A 68 -12.88 -3.88 9.67
CA TYR A 68 -13.75 -3.66 8.54
C TYR A 68 -14.35 -2.24 8.56
N MET A 69 -15.24 -1.77 7.98
CA MET A 69 -15.65 -0.36 7.87
C MET A 69 -16.04 0.26 9.23
N ALA A 70 -15.69 1.52 9.42
CA ALA A 70 -16.12 2.34 10.56
C ALA A 70 -17.60 2.79 10.37
N SER A 71 -18.54 1.85 10.20
CA SER A 71 -19.97 2.12 10.10
C SER A 71 -20.66 1.73 11.40
N THR A 72 -21.58 2.56 11.85
CA THR A 72 -22.44 2.29 13.03
C THR A 72 -23.45 1.17 12.78
N SER A 73 -23.61 0.72 11.52
CA SER A 73 -24.51 -0.37 11.12
C SER A 73 -23.79 -1.38 10.24
N LEU A 74 -22.81 -2.09 10.79
CA LEU A 74 -22.17 -3.20 10.10
C LEU A 74 -23.15 -4.38 9.95
N PRO A 75 -23.14 -5.10 8.82
CA PRO A 75 -23.83 -6.39 8.73
C PRO A 75 -23.38 -7.32 9.86
N THR A 76 -24.29 -8.14 10.38
CA THR A 76 -24.02 -9.02 11.53
C THR A 76 -22.78 -9.90 11.35
N ALA A 77 -22.56 -10.42 10.14
CA ALA A 77 -21.38 -11.22 9.82
C ALA A 77 -20.07 -10.43 9.97
N VAL A 78 -20.04 -9.17 9.51
CA VAL A 78 -18.88 -8.28 9.62
C VAL A 78 -18.61 -7.93 11.08
N TYR A 79 -19.66 -7.58 11.84
CA TYR A 79 -19.54 -7.29 13.27
C TYR A 79 -18.98 -8.50 14.05
N LYS A 80 -19.50 -9.70 13.79
CA LYS A 80 -19.01 -10.95 14.41
C LYS A 80 -17.52 -11.15 14.12
N ALA A 81 -17.12 -11.05 12.85
CA ALA A 81 -15.74 -11.24 12.43
C ALA A 81 -14.79 -10.19 13.06
N GLN A 82 -15.25 -8.95 13.23
CA GLN A 82 -14.50 -7.91 13.94
C GLN A 82 -14.30 -8.27 15.42
N LYS A 83 -15.37 -8.68 16.11
CA LYS A 83 -15.30 -9.09 17.53
C LYS A 83 -14.39 -10.29 17.75
N GLU A 84 -14.38 -11.25 16.84
CA GLU A 84 -13.46 -12.38 16.89
C GLU A 84 -11.99 -11.92 16.78
N LYS A 85 -11.70 -10.95 15.91
CA LYS A 85 -10.37 -10.37 15.74
C LYS A 85 -9.95 -9.57 16.98
N GLU A 86 -10.83 -8.73 17.51
CA GLU A 86 -10.59 -7.98 18.76
C GLU A 86 -10.30 -8.94 19.93
N ALA A 87 -11.08 -10.02 20.07
CA ALA A 87 -10.87 -11.02 21.14
C ALA A 87 -9.51 -11.75 21.02
N LEU A 88 -9.02 -12.00 19.81
CA LEU A 88 -7.68 -12.57 19.61
C LEU A 88 -6.59 -11.60 20.05
N LEU A 89 -6.70 -10.32 19.66
CA LEU A 89 -5.74 -9.28 20.04
C LEU A 89 -5.71 -9.08 21.57
N GLU A 90 -6.88 -9.03 22.21
CA GLU A 90 -7.00 -8.89 23.66
C GLU A 90 -6.42 -10.10 24.40
N LYS A 91 -6.82 -11.32 24.01
CA LYS A 91 -6.36 -12.57 24.64
C LYS A 91 -4.84 -12.73 24.64
N HIS A 92 -4.19 -12.26 23.56
CA HIS A 92 -2.74 -12.41 23.36
C HIS A 92 -1.99 -11.11 23.60
N ASP A 93 -2.65 -10.11 24.17
CA ASP A 93 -2.07 -8.81 24.55
C ASP A 93 -1.28 -8.17 23.39
N ILE A 94 -1.91 -8.11 22.18
CA ILE A 94 -1.29 -7.55 20.97
C ILE A 94 -1.79 -6.12 20.76
N THR A 95 -0.86 -5.18 20.67
CA THR A 95 -1.14 -3.81 20.21
C THR A 95 -1.08 -3.75 18.69
N LEU A 96 -2.03 -3.03 18.10
CA LEU A 96 -2.15 -2.85 16.66
C LEU A 96 -2.12 -1.35 16.31
N TYR A 97 -1.14 -0.92 15.53
CA TYR A 97 -1.00 0.45 15.05
C TYR A 97 -1.17 0.52 13.54
N ARG A 98 -1.94 1.48 13.05
CA ARG A 98 -2.03 1.82 11.63
C ARG A 98 -1.02 2.90 11.29
N CYS A 99 -0.12 2.61 10.35
CA CYS A 99 0.83 3.54 9.76
C CYS A 99 0.49 3.70 8.28
N HIS A 100 -0.26 4.72 7.93
CA HIS A 100 -0.83 4.92 6.60
C HIS A 100 -0.38 6.25 5.99
N ASP A 101 -1.05 7.36 6.30
CA ASP A 101 -0.79 8.66 5.67
C ASP A 101 0.66 9.11 5.82
N LEU A 102 1.28 8.76 6.94
CA LEU A 102 2.69 9.02 7.18
C LEU A 102 3.57 8.28 6.17
N TRP A 103 3.27 6.98 5.95
CA TRP A 103 4.13 6.14 5.13
C TRP A 103 3.84 6.20 3.64
N ASP A 104 2.66 6.67 3.22
CA ASP A 104 2.34 6.84 1.81
C ASP A 104 3.34 7.72 1.08
N LEU A 105 3.69 8.84 1.68
CA LEU A 105 4.53 9.89 1.07
C LEU A 105 5.87 10.08 1.79
N TYR A 106 6.27 9.14 2.66
CA TYR A 106 7.57 9.22 3.33
C TYR A 106 8.68 9.28 2.28
N PRO A 107 9.51 10.34 2.25
CA PRO A 107 10.48 10.54 1.19
C PRO A 107 11.41 9.33 1.03
N GLU A 108 11.61 8.88 -0.19
CA GLU A 108 12.46 7.75 -0.61
C GLU A 108 12.03 6.35 -0.14
N TYR A 109 11.38 6.22 1.03
CA TYR A 109 11.05 4.94 1.64
C TYR A 109 9.55 4.62 1.61
N GLY A 110 8.72 5.62 1.39
CA GLY A 110 7.26 5.49 1.40
C GLY A 110 6.70 4.69 0.24
N VAL A 111 5.43 4.40 0.33
CA VAL A 111 4.67 3.59 -0.63
C VAL A 111 4.85 4.10 -2.06
N ARG A 112 4.62 5.40 -2.27
CA ARG A 112 4.74 6.04 -3.58
C ARG A 112 6.11 5.84 -4.24
N ASP A 113 7.17 6.11 -3.49
CA ASP A 113 8.52 6.10 -4.04
C ASP A 113 9.06 4.68 -4.19
N CYS A 114 8.73 3.77 -3.27
CA CYS A 114 9.07 2.36 -3.39
C CYS A 114 8.34 1.70 -4.56
N TRP A 115 7.08 2.07 -4.82
CA TRP A 115 6.36 1.60 -6.00
C TRP A 115 7.04 2.02 -7.30
N ALA A 116 7.40 3.29 -7.43
CA ALA A 116 8.12 3.78 -8.60
C ALA A 116 9.47 3.05 -8.80
N LYS A 117 10.22 2.78 -7.71
CA LYS A 117 11.49 2.02 -7.78
C LYS A 117 11.30 0.59 -8.28
N VAL A 118 10.24 -0.10 -7.82
CA VAL A 118 9.96 -1.49 -8.24
C VAL A 118 9.66 -1.59 -9.73
N LEU A 119 9.03 -0.59 -10.32
CA LEU A 119 8.70 -0.60 -11.74
C LEU A 119 9.93 -0.51 -12.65
N ASP A 120 11.09 -0.13 -12.15
CA ASP A 120 12.35 -0.05 -12.91
C ASP A 120 12.21 0.76 -14.22
N LEU A 121 11.55 1.91 -14.11
CA LEU A 121 11.37 2.90 -15.17
C LEU A 121 12.00 4.23 -14.76
N LYS A 122 12.22 5.12 -15.74
CA LYS A 122 12.77 6.45 -15.50
C LYS A 122 11.69 7.43 -15.06
N PHE A 123 11.50 7.58 -13.75
CA PHE A 123 10.58 8.54 -13.18
C PHE A 123 11.16 9.95 -13.08
N GLU A 124 10.30 10.96 -13.23
CA GLU A 124 10.62 12.36 -12.93
C GLU A 124 10.92 12.50 -11.43
N GLU A 125 11.79 13.45 -11.10
CA GLU A 125 11.96 13.87 -9.70
C GLU A 125 10.62 14.45 -9.20
N SER A 126 10.24 14.09 -7.99
CA SER A 126 9.05 14.61 -7.34
C SER A 126 9.48 15.45 -6.14
N HIS A 127 9.13 16.72 -6.19
CA HIS A 127 9.44 17.70 -5.13
C HIS A 127 8.18 18.08 -4.34
N ASP A 128 7.07 17.45 -4.63
CA ASP A 128 5.78 17.70 -3.99
C ASP A 128 5.26 16.45 -3.25
N TYR A 129 4.18 16.65 -2.53
CA TYR A 129 3.46 15.57 -1.84
C TYR A 129 2.29 15.00 -2.67
N SER A 130 2.40 15.03 -4.02
CA SER A 130 1.46 14.36 -4.90
C SER A 130 1.59 12.84 -4.76
N PHE A 131 0.48 12.13 -4.79
CA PHE A 131 0.46 10.67 -4.87
C PHE A 131 0.85 10.15 -6.26
N LEU A 132 0.77 11.01 -7.28
CA LEU A 132 1.06 10.64 -8.66
C LEU A 132 2.55 10.75 -8.98
N ARG A 133 3.05 9.84 -9.80
CA ARG A 133 4.40 9.87 -10.37
C ARG A 133 4.34 9.65 -11.87
N PHE A 134 5.28 10.20 -12.59
CA PHE A 134 5.31 10.16 -14.05
C PHE A 134 6.65 9.61 -14.52
N ALA A 135 6.60 8.59 -15.39
CA ALA A 135 7.77 8.04 -16.06
C ALA A 135 7.81 8.54 -17.51
N ASN A 136 9.00 8.96 -17.97
CA ASN A 136 9.25 9.35 -19.34
C ASN A 136 10.15 8.35 -20.03
N ASP A 137 10.24 8.48 -21.37
CA ASP A 137 11.11 7.64 -22.20
C ASP A 137 10.79 6.15 -22.05
N VAL A 138 9.51 5.78 -21.80
CA VAL A 138 9.08 4.38 -21.63
C VAL A 138 9.37 3.58 -22.90
N ASN A 139 9.06 4.13 -24.08
CA ASN A 139 9.36 3.55 -25.39
C ASN A 139 8.89 2.09 -25.59
N MET A 140 7.77 1.71 -25.00
CA MET A 140 7.15 0.38 -25.07
C MET A 140 5.74 0.48 -25.65
N THR A 141 5.24 -0.60 -26.21
CA THR A 141 3.78 -0.76 -26.38
C THR A 141 3.13 -1.07 -25.04
N VAL A 142 1.81 -0.90 -24.95
CA VAL A 142 1.05 -1.26 -23.73
C VAL A 142 1.27 -2.75 -23.38
N GLU A 143 1.32 -3.64 -24.38
CA GLU A 143 1.55 -5.07 -24.18
C GLU A 143 2.96 -5.35 -23.63
N GLU A 144 3.99 -4.70 -24.16
CA GLU A 144 5.37 -4.82 -23.66
C GLU A 144 5.50 -4.28 -22.24
N LEU A 145 4.89 -3.12 -21.97
CA LEU A 145 4.85 -2.53 -20.64
C LEU A 145 4.10 -3.42 -19.63
N ALA A 146 2.98 -4.02 -20.05
CA ALA A 146 2.23 -4.96 -19.23
C ALA A 146 3.09 -6.18 -18.84
N HIS A 147 3.81 -6.77 -19.79
CA HIS A 147 4.74 -7.87 -19.51
C HIS A 147 5.89 -7.45 -18.59
N HIS A 148 6.43 -6.25 -18.79
CA HIS A 148 7.46 -5.69 -17.91
C HIS A 148 6.93 -5.57 -16.48
N ILE A 149 5.75 -4.96 -16.28
CA ILE A 149 5.13 -4.79 -14.95
C ILE A 149 4.87 -6.15 -14.30
N VAL A 150 4.29 -7.12 -15.02
CA VAL A 150 4.06 -8.48 -14.48
C VAL A 150 5.34 -9.10 -13.95
N LYS A 151 6.47 -8.90 -14.64
CA LYS A 151 7.77 -9.39 -14.17
C LYS A 151 8.18 -8.75 -12.82
N GLN A 152 7.97 -7.44 -12.69
CA GLN A 152 8.34 -6.69 -11.49
C GLN A 152 7.47 -7.00 -10.26
N ILE A 153 6.18 -7.31 -10.48
CA ILE A 153 5.23 -7.54 -9.38
C ILE A 153 5.16 -8.99 -8.88
N LYS A 154 5.79 -9.94 -9.56
CA LYS A 154 5.84 -11.36 -9.13
C LYS A 154 6.28 -11.57 -7.67
N PRO A 155 7.29 -10.84 -7.16
CA PRO A 155 7.70 -10.95 -5.75
C PRO A 155 6.59 -10.60 -4.76
N TYR A 156 5.57 -9.86 -5.19
CA TYR A 156 4.43 -9.41 -4.39
C TYR A 156 3.17 -10.28 -4.62
N TYR A 157 3.36 -11.52 -5.12
CA TYR A 157 2.32 -12.55 -5.28
C TYR A 157 1.22 -12.22 -6.29
N GLN A 158 1.45 -11.28 -7.21
CA GLN A 158 0.57 -11.03 -8.34
C GLN A 158 1.23 -11.48 -9.64
N TYR A 159 0.55 -12.32 -10.42
CA TYR A 159 1.11 -13.01 -11.58
C TYR A 159 0.46 -12.59 -12.90
N GLY A 160 -0.52 -11.71 -12.86
CA GLY A 160 -1.21 -11.17 -14.03
C GLY A 160 -1.79 -9.79 -13.69
N ILE A 161 -2.12 -9.05 -14.75
CA ILE A 161 -2.73 -7.71 -14.67
C ILE A 161 -3.83 -7.60 -15.70
N GLU A 162 -4.75 -6.66 -15.49
CA GLU A 162 -5.75 -6.31 -16.48
C GLU A 162 -5.22 -5.20 -17.40
N VAL A 163 -5.54 -5.26 -18.69
CA VAL A 163 -5.25 -4.21 -19.66
C VAL A 163 -6.54 -3.78 -20.33
N ILE A 164 -6.86 -2.51 -20.26
CA ILE A 164 -8.03 -1.89 -20.86
C ILE A 164 -7.55 -0.97 -21.97
N GLY A 165 -8.14 -1.08 -23.16
CA GLY A 165 -7.80 -0.25 -24.32
C GLY A 165 -6.82 -0.91 -25.31
N ASN A 166 -6.16 -0.07 -26.11
CA ASN A 166 -5.34 -0.53 -27.24
C ASN A 166 -3.96 -1.04 -26.76
N LYS A 167 -3.77 -2.35 -26.74
CA LYS A 167 -2.52 -2.99 -26.33
C LYS A 167 -1.30 -2.68 -27.21
N ASN A 168 -1.53 -2.28 -28.47
CA ASN A 168 -0.48 -1.97 -29.42
C ASN A 168 -0.08 -0.48 -29.41
N LYS A 169 -0.76 0.36 -28.65
CA LYS A 169 -0.42 1.78 -28.51
C LYS A 169 0.98 1.93 -27.94
N LYS A 170 1.79 2.77 -28.56
CA LYS A 170 3.13 3.13 -28.04
C LYS A 170 2.99 4.13 -26.90
N ILE A 171 3.72 3.85 -25.84
CA ILE A 171 3.76 4.64 -24.61
C ILE A 171 5.14 5.24 -24.47
N ASN A 172 5.18 6.56 -24.33
CA ASN A 172 6.39 7.29 -23.98
C ASN A 172 6.31 7.87 -22.57
N ARG A 173 5.11 8.33 -22.16
CA ARG A 173 4.85 8.89 -20.83
C ARG A 173 3.79 8.08 -20.09
N LEU A 174 4.14 7.56 -18.91
CA LEU A 174 3.27 6.76 -18.06
C LEU A 174 2.95 7.53 -16.75
N GLY A 175 1.67 7.61 -16.41
CA GLY A 175 1.23 8.03 -15.07
C GLY A 175 1.02 6.83 -14.16
N ILE A 176 1.45 6.94 -12.90
CA ILE A 176 1.20 5.93 -11.87
C ILE A 176 0.71 6.58 -10.59
N GLY A 177 0.01 5.80 -9.77
CA GLY A 177 -0.38 6.14 -8.39
C GLY A 177 -0.39 4.89 -7.54
N THR A 178 -0.84 5.01 -6.30
CA THR A 178 -0.97 3.89 -5.35
C THR A 178 -2.36 3.87 -4.74
N GLY A 179 -2.87 2.68 -4.45
CA GLY A 179 -4.16 2.49 -3.83
C GLY A 179 -5.30 3.27 -4.47
N ALA A 180 -6.17 3.82 -3.68
CA ALA A 180 -7.29 4.64 -4.13
C ALA A 180 -6.88 6.00 -4.74
N CYS A 181 -5.60 6.37 -4.64
CA CYS A 181 -5.07 7.64 -5.16
C CYS A 181 -4.57 7.54 -6.60
N THR A 182 -5.14 6.65 -7.42
CA THR A 182 -4.85 6.49 -8.85
C THR A 182 -5.92 7.20 -9.69
N ASP A 183 -5.88 8.53 -9.73
CA ASP A 183 -6.87 9.34 -10.45
C ASP A 183 -6.51 9.46 -11.93
N VAL A 184 -7.25 8.76 -12.80
CA VAL A 184 -7.08 8.74 -14.26
C VAL A 184 -7.23 10.13 -14.87
N PHE A 185 -8.17 10.94 -14.38
CA PHE A 185 -8.42 12.28 -14.91
C PHE A 185 -7.25 13.22 -14.60
N GLN A 186 -6.78 13.22 -13.36
CA GLN A 186 -5.58 13.98 -13.00
C GLN A 186 -4.34 13.52 -13.79
N MET A 187 -4.12 12.21 -13.92
CA MET A 187 -3.01 11.69 -14.72
C MET A 187 -3.09 12.20 -16.17
N SER A 188 -4.30 12.22 -16.76
CA SER A 188 -4.51 12.67 -18.14
C SER A 188 -4.14 14.15 -18.35
N GLU A 189 -4.39 14.99 -17.35
CA GLU A 189 -4.02 16.43 -17.39
C GLU A 189 -2.50 16.64 -17.48
N HIS A 190 -1.70 15.64 -17.08
CA HIS A 190 -0.24 15.65 -17.21
C HIS A 190 0.25 15.08 -18.57
N GLY A 191 -0.64 14.81 -19.52
CA GLY A 191 -0.30 14.41 -20.87
C GLY A 191 0.33 13.02 -20.98
N VAL A 192 -0.17 12.06 -20.18
CA VAL A 192 0.27 10.67 -20.21
C VAL A 192 -0.31 9.91 -21.40
N ASP A 193 0.41 8.92 -21.90
CA ASP A 193 -0.03 8.03 -22.98
C ASP A 193 -0.77 6.80 -22.45
N ALA A 194 -0.55 6.45 -21.17
CA ALA A 194 -1.23 5.38 -20.45
C ALA A 194 -1.20 5.66 -18.94
N CYS A 195 -2.09 4.98 -18.18
CA CYS A 195 -2.11 5.02 -16.73
C CYS A 195 -1.92 3.61 -16.15
N LEU A 196 -1.06 3.49 -15.14
CA LEU A 196 -0.99 2.33 -14.27
C LEU A 196 -1.76 2.65 -12.99
N VAL A 197 -2.87 1.97 -12.81
CA VAL A 197 -3.85 2.25 -11.76
C VAL A 197 -4.09 1.02 -10.88
N SER A 198 -4.59 1.23 -9.68
CA SER A 198 -5.08 0.12 -8.85
C SER A 198 -6.55 -0.19 -9.16
N ASP A 199 -6.97 -1.40 -8.81
CA ASP A 199 -8.38 -1.84 -8.84
C ASP A 199 -9.28 -0.96 -7.97
N ASP A 200 -8.77 -0.42 -6.87
CA ASP A 200 -9.50 0.50 -5.99
C ASP A 200 -9.62 1.92 -6.58
N GLY A 201 -8.61 2.35 -7.34
CA GLY A 201 -8.61 3.65 -8.01
C GLY A 201 -9.59 3.76 -9.18
N ILE A 202 -10.02 2.63 -9.75
CA ILE A 202 -10.98 2.57 -10.87
C ILE A 202 -12.31 1.89 -10.47
N ASN A 203 -12.67 1.90 -9.22
CA ASN A 203 -13.91 1.33 -8.71
C ASN A 203 -15.18 1.97 -9.30
N ASN A 204 -15.03 3.09 -10.00
CA ASN A 204 -16.08 3.78 -10.73
C ASN A 204 -15.89 3.61 -12.24
N TRP A 205 -16.85 2.95 -12.90
CA TRP A 205 -16.85 2.71 -14.34
C TRP A 205 -16.66 3.97 -15.19
N THR A 206 -16.99 5.15 -14.68
CA THR A 206 -16.84 6.43 -15.38
C THR A 206 -15.40 6.67 -15.84
N ALA A 207 -14.41 6.40 -15.00
CA ALA A 207 -13.00 6.57 -15.36
C ALA A 207 -12.60 5.62 -16.49
N VAL A 208 -13.04 4.36 -16.42
CA VAL A 208 -12.77 3.34 -17.45
C VAL A 208 -13.43 3.71 -18.79
N GLN A 209 -14.70 4.08 -18.77
CA GLN A 209 -15.42 4.51 -19.98
C GLN A 209 -14.74 5.71 -20.62
N TRP A 210 -14.44 6.74 -19.82
CA TRP A 210 -13.76 7.92 -20.32
C TRP A 210 -12.39 7.61 -20.96
N ALA A 211 -11.61 6.76 -20.31
CA ALA A 211 -10.30 6.33 -20.82
C ALA A 211 -10.42 5.61 -22.16
N MET A 212 -11.41 4.71 -22.30
CA MET A 212 -11.69 4.03 -23.56
C MET A 212 -12.12 5.01 -24.66
N ASP A 213 -13.01 5.97 -24.36
CA ASP A 213 -13.49 6.98 -25.32
C ASP A 213 -12.37 7.92 -25.78
N ASN A 214 -11.30 8.07 -24.99
CA ASN A 214 -10.19 8.97 -25.28
C ASN A 214 -8.89 8.26 -25.68
N ASP A 215 -8.97 6.96 -26.01
CA ASP A 215 -7.80 6.13 -26.39
C ASP A 215 -6.65 6.23 -25.36
N LEU A 216 -7.00 6.25 -24.06
CA LEU A 216 -6.06 6.24 -22.94
C LEU A 216 -6.02 4.83 -22.31
N PRO A 217 -5.04 3.98 -22.62
CA PRO A 217 -4.95 2.65 -22.04
C PRO A 217 -4.77 2.68 -20.52
N LEU A 218 -5.45 1.78 -19.83
CA LEU A 218 -5.25 1.53 -18.41
C LEU A 218 -4.61 0.16 -18.20
N ILE A 219 -3.61 0.11 -17.35
CA ILE A 219 -3.01 -1.12 -16.82
C ILE A 219 -3.43 -1.19 -15.36
N VAL A 220 -4.13 -2.28 -14.97
CA VAL A 220 -4.76 -2.38 -13.64
C VAL A 220 -4.06 -3.44 -12.81
N ILE A 221 -3.65 -3.06 -11.61
CA ILE A 221 -3.05 -3.96 -10.61
C ILE A 221 -3.89 -3.96 -9.34
N ASN A 222 -3.62 -4.92 -8.45
CA ASN A 222 -4.26 -4.93 -7.14
C ASN A 222 -3.68 -3.83 -6.22
N HIS A 223 -4.53 -3.21 -5.43
CA HIS A 223 -4.18 -2.17 -4.45
C HIS A 223 -3.02 -2.61 -3.54
N MET A 224 -3.13 -3.80 -2.94
CA MET A 224 -2.06 -4.34 -2.09
C MET A 224 -0.72 -4.42 -2.84
N THR A 225 -0.72 -4.81 -4.12
CA THR A 225 0.51 -5.03 -4.88
C THR A 225 1.31 -3.76 -5.10
N CYS A 226 0.65 -2.63 -5.35
CA CYS A 226 1.36 -1.35 -5.53
C CYS A 226 1.89 -0.78 -4.21
N GLU A 227 1.36 -1.19 -3.07
CA GLU A 227 1.75 -0.69 -1.76
C GLU A 227 2.72 -1.60 -1.00
N ALA A 228 2.66 -2.91 -1.25
CA ALA A 228 3.52 -3.91 -0.59
C ALA A 228 5.03 -3.57 -0.61
N PRO A 229 5.62 -3.03 -1.70
CA PRO A 229 7.02 -2.60 -1.70
C PRO A 229 7.32 -1.55 -0.62
N GLY A 230 6.43 -0.59 -0.42
CA GLY A 230 6.57 0.44 0.61
C GLY A 230 6.52 -0.14 2.02
N ILE A 231 5.70 -1.17 2.24
CA ILE A 231 5.59 -1.83 3.55
C ILE A 231 6.83 -2.67 3.85
N GLU A 232 7.39 -3.33 2.85
CA GLU A 232 8.69 -3.98 2.99
C GLU A 232 9.80 -2.97 3.28
N CYS A 233 9.79 -1.79 2.64
CA CYS A 233 10.70 -0.69 2.92
C CYS A 233 10.54 -0.15 4.36
N LEU A 234 9.30 -0.03 4.87
CA LEU A 234 9.04 0.34 6.27
C LEU A 234 9.76 -0.60 7.23
N THR A 235 9.67 -1.89 6.97
CA THR A 235 10.33 -2.91 7.80
C THR A 235 11.86 -2.74 7.78
N LYS A 236 12.45 -2.52 6.60
CA LYS A 236 13.89 -2.29 6.45
C LYS A 236 14.33 -1.02 7.17
N TYR A 237 13.62 0.08 6.95
CA TYR A 237 13.86 1.37 7.60
C TYR A 237 13.85 1.23 9.13
N LEU A 238 12.84 0.59 9.70
CA LEU A 238 12.73 0.40 11.15
C LEU A 238 13.87 -0.46 11.72
N ASN A 239 14.28 -1.53 11.03
CA ASN A 239 15.42 -2.35 11.44
C ASN A 239 16.75 -1.58 11.37
N GLU A 240 16.91 -0.65 10.45
CA GLU A 240 18.08 0.21 10.35
C GLU A 240 18.13 1.25 11.47
N GLN A 241 16.99 1.81 11.83
CA GLN A 241 16.89 2.88 12.83
C GLN A 241 16.87 2.35 14.28
N LEU A 242 16.33 1.15 14.53
CA LEU A 242 16.03 0.62 15.86
C LEU A 242 16.61 -0.79 16.04
N GLN A 243 17.90 -0.88 16.26
CA GLN A 243 18.64 -2.17 16.37
C GLN A 243 18.26 -3.03 17.60
N GLU A 244 17.59 -2.44 18.60
CA GLU A 244 17.17 -3.17 19.80
C GLU A 244 15.84 -3.95 19.61
N VAL A 245 15.16 -3.75 18.47
CA VAL A 245 13.87 -4.37 18.13
C VAL A 245 14.00 -5.04 16.78
N SER A 246 13.45 -6.24 16.65
CA SER A 246 13.41 -6.97 15.39
C SER A 246 12.09 -6.74 14.69
N PHE A 247 12.12 -6.18 13.49
CA PHE A 247 10.93 -5.98 12.65
C PHE A 247 10.90 -7.03 11.55
N THR A 248 9.78 -7.72 11.42
CA THR A 248 9.57 -8.77 10.40
C THR A 248 8.43 -8.39 9.48
N TYR A 249 8.71 -8.26 8.19
CA TYR A 249 7.66 -8.13 7.17
C TYR A 249 6.95 -9.47 6.97
N VAL A 250 5.64 -9.47 7.17
CA VAL A 250 4.80 -10.64 6.88
C VAL A 250 3.87 -10.27 5.73
N PRO A 251 4.12 -10.79 4.51
CA PRO A 251 3.36 -10.40 3.33
C PRO A 251 1.93 -10.93 3.38
N ASN A 252 0.99 -10.09 3.02
CA ASN A 252 -0.31 -10.56 2.57
C ASN A 252 -0.15 -11.19 1.18
N LYS A 253 -0.80 -12.32 0.95
CA LYS A 253 -0.70 -13.05 -0.32
C LYS A 253 -1.97 -12.86 -1.12
N TYR A 254 -1.78 -12.48 -2.37
CA TYR A 254 -2.85 -12.34 -3.35
C TYR A 254 -2.59 -13.31 -4.50
N GLY A 255 -3.54 -14.16 -4.81
CA GLY A 255 -3.40 -15.17 -5.86
C GLY A 255 -4.32 -14.89 -7.04
N ILE A 256 -3.76 -14.83 -8.25
CA ILE A 256 -4.54 -14.83 -9.49
C ILE A 256 -4.42 -16.21 -10.11
N TYR A 257 -5.56 -16.82 -10.39
CA TYR A 257 -5.64 -18.09 -11.12
C TYR A 257 -5.85 -17.79 -12.61
N HIS A 258 -5.06 -18.45 -13.47
CA HIS A 258 -5.10 -18.34 -14.92
C HIS A 258 -5.83 -19.51 -15.54
#